data_caa157873bf36076174dc9bdfd8670e2
#
_entry.id   caa157873bf36076174dc9bdfd8670e2
#
_cell.length_a   1.000
_cell.length_b   1.000
_cell.length_c   1.000
_cell.angle_alpha   90.00
_cell.angle_beta   90.00
_cell.angle_gamma   90.00
#
_symmetry.space_group_name_H-M   'P 1'
#
loop_
_entity.id
_entity.type
_entity.pdbx_description
1 polymer ?
#
loop_
_entity_poly.entity_id
_entity_poly.type
_entity_poly.pdbx_seq_one_letter_code
_entity_poly.pdbx_strand_id
1 'polypeptide(L)'
;AYDTNRGLKQYGGLHTQADFDRIKAQIAAGNEKVVSAYNILKNAEYAQPTIQTYPVETIIRGGTTGQNYINAARGATMAYQNALRWKIEGNTSCAAAGIRILKAWANTCKLVSGDSNWALAAGLCGYEFAQAAELLRDYDGWGNNGFENFKKWMLTVWYPGCIHFLRGRNGTWENIGNQGGIRPGHYWSNWPLCNALAVISIGILCDDVFIYNQGMSFLKYDQVGTFRDPRTDDLILNDGCTEFWGNLIVTTSESELETGAYGKLGQMQESGRDGGHAAMALGLAVDIAH
;
A
#
# COMPACT_ATOMS: atom_id res chain seq x y z
N ALA A 1 -2.59 -13.68 -22.53
CA ALA A 1 -3.26 -12.47 -22.97
C ALA A 1 -3.85 -11.77 -21.75
N TYR A 2 -3.62 -10.49 -21.66
CA TYR A 2 -4.11 -9.60 -20.61
C TYR A 2 -5.60 -9.33 -20.85
N ASP A 3 -6.44 -9.70 -19.90
CA ASP A 3 -7.89 -9.44 -20.01
C ASP A 3 -8.22 -8.07 -19.39
N THR A 4 -8.26 -7.05 -20.22
CA THR A 4 -8.61 -5.68 -19.83
C THR A 4 -10.11 -5.49 -19.58
N ASN A 5 -10.93 -6.47 -19.90
CA ASN A 5 -12.39 -6.41 -19.75
C ASN A 5 -12.88 -6.95 -18.41
N ARG A 6 -11.98 -7.51 -17.62
CA ARG A 6 -12.33 -8.07 -16.32
C ARG A 6 -12.12 -7.01 -15.25
N GLY A 7 -13.21 -6.39 -14.81
CA GLY A 7 -13.20 -5.45 -13.68
C GLY A 7 -12.68 -6.10 -12.39
N LEU A 8 -12.15 -5.27 -11.51
CA LEU A 8 -11.70 -5.69 -10.19
C LEU A 8 -12.89 -5.80 -9.23
N LYS A 9 -12.85 -6.81 -8.35
CA LYS A 9 -13.91 -7.00 -7.37
C LYS A 9 -13.82 -5.96 -6.26
N GLN A 10 -14.91 -5.30 -5.95
CA GLN A 10 -15.05 -4.32 -4.88
C GLN A 10 -15.90 -4.93 -3.73
N TYR A 11 -15.61 -4.73 -2.44
CA TYR A 11 -14.34 -4.11 -2.05
C TYR A 11 -13.17 -5.03 -2.36
N GLY A 12 -12.04 -4.45 -2.74
CA GLY A 12 -10.79 -5.13 -2.88
C GLY A 12 -9.74 -4.61 -1.89
N GLY A 13 -8.58 -5.23 -1.87
CA GLY A 13 -7.50 -4.86 -0.95
C GLY A 13 -7.59 -5.61 0.38
N LEU A 14 -7.29 -4.93 1.48
CA LEU A 14 -7.15 -5.55 2.81
C LEU A 14 -8.46 -6.11 3.40
N HIS A 15 -9.61 -5.73 2.89
CA HIS A 15 -10.89 -6.16 3.42
C HIS A 15 -11.91 -6.43 2.33
N THR A 16 -12.61 -7.53 2.47
CA THR A 16 -13.79 -7.86 1.68
C THR A 16 -15.07 -7.62 2.50
N GLN A 17 -16.22 -7.60 1.84
CA GLN A 17 -17.50 -7.54 2.54
C GLN A 17 -17.67 -8.73 3.50
N ALA A 18 -17.22 -9.93 3.11
CA ALA A 18 -17.29 -11.12 3.94
C ALA A 18 -16.48 -10.98 5.25
N ASP A 19 -15.35 -10.25 5.22
CA ASP A 19 -14.58 -9.98 6.43
C ASP A 19 -15.35 -9.11 7.41
N PHE A 20 -16.00 -8.07 6.93
CA PHE A 20 -16.85 -7.22 7.79
C PHE A 20 -18.06 -7.98 8.33
N ASP A 21 -18.70 -8.81 7.53
CA ASP A 21 -19.82 -9.62 7.97
C ASP A 21 -19.37 -10.61 9.06
N ARG A 22 -18.21 -11.24 8.89
CA ARG A 22 -17.60 -12.12 9.89
C ARG A 22 -17.25 -11.36 11.18
N ILE A 23 -16.63 -10.17 11.07
CA ILE A 23 -16.27 -9.35 12.26
C ILE A 23 -17.55 -8.97 13.03
N LYS A 24 -18.59 -8.49 12.36
CA LYS A 24 -19.86 -8.14 12.97
C LYS A 24 -20.52 -9.33 13.67
N ALA A 25 -20.53 -10.49 13.02
CA ALA A 25 -21.07 -11.71 13.62
C ALA A 25 -20.30 -12.14 14.88
N GLN A 26 -18.97 -12.05 14.87
CA GLN A 26 -18.13 -12.37 16.03
C GLN A 26 -18.32 -11.38 17.19
N ILE A 27 -18.50 -10.09 16.90
CA ILE A 27 -18.81 -9.08 17.90
C ILE A 27 -20.18 -9.37 18.52
N ALA A 28 -21.20 -9.65 17.68
CA ALA A 28 -22.56 -9.96 18.15
C ALA A 28 -22.61 -11.25 18.99
N ALA A 29 -21.78 -12.23 18.66
CA ALA A 29 -21.63 -13.47 19.43
C ALA A 29 -20.84 -13.29 20.75
N GLY A 30 -20.30 -12.12 21.02
CA GLY A 30 -19.52 -11.85 22.23
C GLY A 30 -18.13 -12.50 22.24
N ASN A 31 -17.52 -12.77 21.07
CA ASN A 31 -16.18 -13.31 21.03
C ASN A 31 -15.18 -12.32 21.67
N GLU A 32 -14.68 -12.66 22.83
CA GLU A 32 -13.87 -11.77 23.67
C GLU A 32 -12.65 -11.19 22.97
N LYS A 33 -11.96 -11.98 22.13
CA LYS A 33 -10.76 -11.51 21.39
C LYS A 33 -11.15 -10.45 20.34
N VAL A 34 -12.23 -10.69 19.62
CA VAL A 34 -12.69 -9.77 18.57
C VAL A 34 -13.28 -8.50 19.20
N VAL A 35 -14.07 -8.63 20.24
CA VAL A 35 -14.64 -7.50 21.00
C VAL A 35 -13.53 -6.64 21.61
N SER A 36 -12.52 -7.27 22.22
CA SER A 36 -11.36 -6.56 22.79
C SER A 36 -10.59 -5.79 21.71
N ALA A 37 -10.27 -6.43 20.58
CA ALA A 37 -9.58 -5.78 19.48
C ALA A 37 -10.39 -4.62 18.90
N TYR A 38 -11.71 -4.81 18.74
CA TYR A 38 -12.59 -3.74 18.27
C TYR A 38 -12.65 -2.57 19.27
N ASN A 39 -12.69 -2.83 20.57
CA ASN A 39 -12.68 -1.78 21.60
C ASN A 39 -11.36 -0.97 21.58
N ILE A 40 -10.22 -1.60 21.27
CA ILE A 40 -8.96 -0.88 21.07
C ILE A 40 -9.09 0.10 19.90
N LEU A 41 -9.58 -0.35 18.75
CA LEU A 41 -9.84 0.52 17.60
C LEU A 41 -10.82 1.65 17.96
N LYS A 42 -11.96 1.31 18.57
CA LYS A 42 -13.03 2.26 18.91
C LYS A 42 -12.54 3.39 19.82
N ASN A 43 -11.62 3.09 20.75
CA ASN A 43 -11.07 4.04 21.70
C ASN A 43 -9.77 4.70 21.22
N ALA A 44 -9.22 4.31 20.08
CA ALA A 44 -8.03 4.93 19.54
C ALA A 44 -8.27 6.40 19.18
N GLU A 45 -7.29 7.25 19.47
CA GLU A 45 -7.35 8.69 19.16
C GLU A 45 -7.65 8.95 17.69
N TYR A 46 -6.98 8.25 16.79
CA TYR A 46 -7.12 8.42 15.34
C TYR A 46 -8.44 7.88 14.77
N ALA A 47 -9.15 7.06 15.52
CA ALA A 47 -10.45 6.55 15.14
C ALA A 47 -11.63 7.47 15.57
N GLN A 48 -11.36 8.64 16.15
CA GLN A 48 -12.42 9.54 16.57
C GLN A 48 -12.90 10.42 15.41
N PRO A 49 -14.23 10.59 15.22
CA PRO A 49 -14.76 11.37 14.10
C PRO A 49 -14.45 12.88 14.21
N THR A 50 -14.05 13.35 15.38
CA THR A 50 -13.66 14.75 15.63
C THR A 50 -12.18 15.02 15.35
N ILE A 51 -11.39 13.98 15.06
CA ILE A 51 -9.95 14.12 14.85
C ILE A 51 -9.62 15.11 13.71
N GLN A 52 -8.62 15.94 13.91
CA GLN A 52 -8.17 16.89 12.91
C GLN A 52 -6.97 16.36 12.14
N THR A 53 -6.92 16.66 10.85
CA THR A 53 -5.80 16.33 9.97
C THR A 53 -5.07 17.62 9.54
N TYR A 54 -3.79 17.49 9.22
CA TYR A 54 -2.92 18.62 8.88
C TYR A 54 -2.22 18.37 7.55
N PRO A 55 -2.95 18.47 6.43
CA PRO A 55 -2.39 18.25 5.11
C PRO A 55 -1.36 19.31 4.75
N VAL A 56 -0.35 18.90 3.99
CA VAL A 56 0.71 19.76 3.48
C VAL A 56 0.76 19.70 1.96
N GLU A 57 1.18 20.78 1.32
CA GLU A 57 1.29 20.83 -0.14
C GLU A 57 2.39 19.88 -0.67
N THR A 58 3.52 19.84 0.04
CA THR A 58 4.64 18.94 -0.27
C THR A 58 4.96 18.07 0.93
N ILE A 59 4.84 16.77 0.76
CA ILE A 59 5.30 15.79 1.76
C ILE A 59 6.81 15.63 1.59
N ILE A 60 7.57 15.79 2.68
CA ILE A 60 9.04 15.69 2.69
C ILE A 60 9.47 14.55 3.62
N ARG A 61 10.25 13.62 3.07
CA ARG A 61 10.94 12.58 3.84
C ARG A 61 12.40 12.48 3.41
N GLY A 62 13.30 12.67 4.39
CA GLY A 62 14.75 12.72 4.14
C GLY A 62 15.22 14.08 3.58
N GLY A 63 16.52 14.20 3.38
CA GLY A 63 17.16 15.43 2.90
C GLY A 63 17.46 16.45 4.02
N THR A 64 17.82 17.66 3.60
CA THR A 64 18.25 18.75 4.49
C THR A 64 17.11 19.65 4.97
N THR A 65 15.96 19.59 4.33
CA THR A 65 14.74 20.33 4.71
C THR A 65 13.97 19.58 5.79
N GLY A 66 13.22 20.31 6.60
CA GLY A 66 12.44 19.71 7.69
C GLY A 66 11.45 18.64 7.19
N GLN A 67 11.51 17.45 7.76
CA GLN A 67 10.62 16.34 7.39
C GLN A 67 9.22 16.55 7.99
N ASN A 68 8.20 16.24 7.18
CA ASN A 68 6.80 16.33 7.58
C ASN A 68 5.95 15.13 7.16
N TYR A 69 6.57 14.08 6.60
CA TYR A 69 5.88 12.89 6.10
C TYR A 69 4.97 12.22 7.14
N ILE A 70 5.27 12.39 8.41
CA ILE A 70 4.47 11.84 9.49
C ILE A 70 3.04 12.39 9.50
N ASN A 71 2.83 13.61 8.99
CA ASN A 71 1.48 14.17 8.86
C ASN A 71 0.65 13.37 7.87
N ALA A 72 1.25 12.92 6.75
CA ALA A 72 0.58 12.07 5.78
C ALA A 72 0.28 10.68 6.33
N ALA A 73 1.24 10.06 7.02
CA ALA A 73 1.02 8.77 7.68
C ALA A 73 -0.13 8.85 8.70
N ARG A 74 -0.13 9.86 9.56
CA ARG A 74 -1.23 10.10 10.51
C ARG A 74 -2.55 10.35 9.79
N GLY A 75 -2.56 11.17 8.72
CA GLY A 75 -3.75 11.45 7.94
C GLY A 75 -4.36 10.20 7.30
N ALA A 76 -3.53 9.35 6.70
CA ALA A 76 -3.97 8.07 6.14
C ALA A 76 -4.53 7.14 7.22
N THR A 77 -3.82 6.97 8.33
CA THR A 77 -4.26 6.15 9.47
C THR A 77 -5.59 6.66 10.07
N MET A 78 -5.74 7.98 10.24
CA MET A 78 -7.01 8.57 10.72
C MET A 78 -8.16 8.26 9.78
N ALA A 79 -7.97 8.40 8.48
CA ALA A 79 -9.01 8.10 7.50
C ALA A 79 -9.35 6.60 7.50
N TYR A 80 -8.35 5.74 7.54
CA TYR A 80 -8.52 4.30 7.54
C TYR A 80 -9.25 3.78 8.80
N GLN A 81 -8.83 4.22 10.00
CA GLN A 81 -9.48 3.81 11.25
C GLN A 81 -10.94 4.28 11.33
N ASN A 82 -11.24 5.49 10.85
CA ASN A 82 -12.60 5.98 10.76
C ASN A 82 -13.43 5.18 9.72
N ALA A 83 -12.84 4.82 8.59
CA ALA A 83 -13.49 3.96 7.59
C ALA A 83 -13.79 2.55 8.14
N LEU A 84 -12.89 1.95 8.91
CA LEU A 84 -13.11 0.68 9.59
C LEU A 84 -14.29 0.77 10.58
N ARG A 85 -14.34 1.82 11.39
CA ARG A 85 -15.46 2.02 12.33
C ARG A 85 -16.78 2.15 11.60
N TRP A 86 -16.83 2.90 10.51
CA TRP A 86 -18.04 2.96 9.71
C TRP A 86 -18.45 1.57 9.18
N LYS A 87 -17.52 0.80 8.64
CA LYS A 87 -17.82 -0.55 8.11
C LYS A 87 -18.29 -1.53 9.19
N ILE A 88 -17.73 -1.45 10.39
CA ILE A 88 -18.03 -2.38 11.48
C ILE A 88 -19.30 -1.97 12.23
N GLU A 89 -19.45 -0.71 12.61
CA GLU A 89 -20.54 -0.24 13.46
C GLU A 89 -21.61 0.60 12.73
N GLY A 90 -21.41 0.91 11.45
CA GLY A 90 -22.33 1.76 10.69
C GLY A 90 -22.29 3.24 11.10
N ASN A 91 -21.22 3.70 11.77
CA ASN A 91 -21.12 5.06 12.28
C ASN A 91 -20.88 6.06 11.14
N THR A 92 -21.93 6.77 10.75
CA THR A 92 -21.90 7.76 9.67
C THR A 92 -21.01 8.96 9.99
N SER A 93 -20.84 9.32 11.27
CA SER A 93 -19.92 10.38 11.67
C SER A 93 -18.46 9.99 11.39
N CYS A 94 -18.12 8.71 11.56
CA CYS A 94 -16.80 8.19 11.19
C CYS A 94 -16.62 8.17 9.67
N ALA A 95 -17.64 7.76 8.89
CA ALA A 95 -17.58 7.83 7.42
C ALA A 95 -17.34 9.27 6.94
N ALA A 96 -18.10 10.24 7.48
CA ALA A 96 -17.94 11.65 7.16
C ALA A 96 -16.55 12.19 7.53
N ALA A 97 -15.99 11.77 8.68
CA ALA A 97 -14.64 12.13 9.09
C ALA A 97 -13.59 11.57 8.15
N GLY A 98 -13.70 10.29 7.79
CA GLY A 98 -12.78 9.66 6.81
C GLY A 98 -12.76 10.43 5.49
N ILE A 99 -13.94 10.74 4.92
CA ILE A 99 -14.03 11.51 3.67
C ILE A 99 -13.48 12.93 3.84
N ARG A 100 -13.79 13.61 4.93
CA ARG A 100 -13.25 14.95 5.21
C ARG A 100 -11.72 14.95 5.19
N ILE A 101 -11.11 13.97 5.83
CA ILE A 101 -9.65 13.82 5.88
C ILE A 101 -9.10 13.56 4.47
N LEU A 102 -9.66 12.58 3.75
CA LEU A 102 -9.22 12.21 2.41
C LEU A 102 -9.32 13.39 1.43
N LYS A 103 -10.43 14.11 1.45
CA LYS A 103 -10.62 15.31 0.61
C LYS A 103 -9.65 16.43 0.99
N ALA A 104 -9.39 16.65 2.27
CA ALA A 104 -8.43 17.65 2.70
C ALA A 104 -7.02 17.38 2.16
N TRP A 105 -6.57 16.12 2.20
CA TRP A 105 -5.30 15.71 1.63
C TRP A 105 -5.28 15.83 0.11
N ALA A 106 -6.29 15.33 -0.59
CA ALA A 106 -6.37 15.39 -2.04
C ALA A 106 -6.42 16.83 -2.59
N ASN A 107 -7.05 17.75 -1.86
CA ASN A 107 -7.12 19.15 -2.25
C ASN A 107 -5.81 19.93 -1.98
N THR A 108 -4.99 19.47 -1.03
CA THR A 108 -3.81 20.20 -0.57
C THR A 108 -2.52 19.63 -1.11
N CYS A 109 -2.34 18.32 -1.03
CA CYS A 109 -1.06 17.68 -1.34
C CYS A 109 -0.87 17.51 -2.86
N LYS A 110 0.27 17.99 -3.35
CA LYS A 110 0.64 17.97 -4.77
C LYS A 110 1.90 17.18 -5.08
N LEU A 111 2.73 16.92 -4.07
CA LEU A 111 4.05 16.34 -4.28
C LEU A 111 4.53 15.54 -3.06
N VAL A 112 5.19 14.42 -3.33
CA VAL A 112 6.01 13.69 -2.36
C VAL A 112 7.47 13.86 -2.76
N SER A 113 8.31 14.35 -1.86
CA SER A 113 9.70 14.77 -2.13
C SER A 113 10.64 14.46 -0.95
N GLY A 114 11.90 14.76 -1.13
CA GLY A 114 12.96 14.54 -0.14
C GLY A 114 14.21 13.95 -0.79
N ASP A 115 15.00 13.20 -0.03
CA ASP A 115 16.02 12.32 -0.58
C ASP A 115 15.40 10.98 -1.04
N SER A 116 16.17 9.91 -1.23
CA SER A 116 15.62 8.60 -1.64
C SER A 116 14.50 8.08 -0.74
N ASN A 117 14.43 8.52 0.52
CA ASN A 117 13.38 8.12 1.47
C ASN A 117 11.96 8.58 1.06
N TRP A 118 11.83 9.51 0.12
CA TRP A 118 10.52 9.88 -0.42
C TRP A 118 9.76 8.67 -0.97
N ALA A 119 10.47 7.71 -1.58
CA ALA A 119 9.85 6.51 -2.14
C ALA A 119 9.21 5.61 -1.07
N LEU A 120 9.84 5.52 0.11
CA LEU A 120 9.27 4.80 1.24
C LEU A 120 8.01 5.51 1.78
N ALA A 121 8.01 6.85 1.84
CA ALA A 121 6.82 7.61 2.21
C ALA A 121 5.69 7.45 1.18
N ALA A 122 6.02 7.49 -0.11
CA ALA A 122 5.06 7.31 -1.19
C ALA A 122 4.38 5.93 -1.12
N GLY A 123 5.16 4.86 -0.93
CA GLY A 123 4.63 3.50 -0.80
C GLY A 123 3.73 3.35 0.42
N LEU A 124 4.23 3.65 1.61
CA LEU A 124 3.51 3.45 2.87
C LEU A 124 2.23 4.28 2.96
N CYS A 125 2.31 5.60 2.70
CA CYS A 125 1.11 6.43 2.80
C CYS A 125 0.17 6.22 1.61
N GLY A 126 0.71 5.94 0.40
CA GLY A 126 -0.08 5.74 -0.79
C GLY A 126 -1.04 4.56 -0.67
N TYR A 127 -0.58 3.41 -0.16
CA TYR A 127 -1.48 2.28 0.01
C TYR A 127 -2.53 2.51 1.09
N GLU A 128 -2.16 3.13 2.23
CA GLU A 128 -3.11 3.41 3.31
C GLU A 128 -4.22 4.37 2.88
N PHE A 129 -3.87 5.44 2.15
CA PHE A 129 -4.88 6.35 1.58
C PHE A 129 -5.82 5.63 0.60
N ALA A 130 -5.27 4.77 -0.24
CA ALA A 130 -6.07 3.98 -1.18
C ALA A 130 -7.02 3.02 -0.45
N GLN A 131 -6.53 2.31 0.57
CA GLN A 131 -7.35 1.40 1.38
C GLN A 131 -8.47 2.13 2.14
N ALA A 132 -8.18 3.30 2.71
CA ALA A 132 -9.19 4.11 3.39
C ALA A 132 -10.30 4.55 2.44
N ALA A 133 -9.94 5.00 1.23
CA ALA A 133 -10.90 5.44 0.22
C ALA A 133 -11.71 4.28 -0.34
N GLU A 134 -11.10 3.11 -0.52
CA GLU A 134 -11.79 1.91 -0.97
C GLU A 134 -12.94 1.51 -0.02
N LEU A 135 -12.69 1.55 1.28
CA LEU A 135 -13.72 1.27 2.30
C LEU A 135 -14.87 2.30 2.31
N LEU A 136 -14.60 3.52 1.86
CA LEU A 136 -15.58 4.62 1.82
C LEU A 136 -16.23 4.79 0.45
N ARG A 137 -15.92 3.93 -0.51
CA ARG A 137 -16.35 4.01 -1.91
C ARG A 137 -17.85 4.27 -2.05
N ASP A 138 -18.66 3.53 -1.32
CA ASP A 138 -20.12 3.53 -1.43
C ASP A 138 -20.82 4.51 -0.47
N TYR A 139 -20.07 5.34 0.23
CA TYR A 139 -20.66 6.34 1.10
C TYR A 139 -20.98 7.63 0.36
N ASP A 140 -22.22 8.10 0.44
CA ASP A 140 -22.73 9.26 -0.32
C ASP A 140 -22.06 10.61 0.03
N GLY A 141 -21.31 10.67 1.12
CA GLY A 141 -20.68 11.90 1.62
C GLY A 141 -19.55 12.48 0.76
N TRP A 142 -19.16 11.83 -0.33
CA TRP A 142 -18.13 12.35 -1.23
C TRP A 142 -18.55 13.65 -1.93
N GLY A 143 -19.86 13.83 -2.18
CA GLY A 143 -20.38 14.95 -2.97
C GLY A 143 -20.06 14.83 -4.47
N ASN A 144 -20.40 15.85 -5.22
CA ASN A 144 -20.21 15.85 -6.67
C ASN A 144 -18.74 15.66 -7.04
N ASN A 145 -18.45 14.60 -7.78
CA ASN A 145 -17.11 14.23 -8.26
C ASN A 145 -16.03 14.08 -7.16
N GLY A 146 -16.39 14.06 -5.87
CA GLY A 146 -15.41 14.00 -4.79
C GLY A 146 -14.55 12.74 -4.83
N PHE A 147 -15.17 11.58 -5.08
CA PHE A 147 -14.46 10.32 -5.19
C PHE A 147 -13.58 10.26 -6.45
N GLU A 148 -14.08 10.75 -7.59
CA GLU A 148 -13.31 10.81 -8.83
C GLU A 148 -12.09 11.75 -8.69
N ASN A 149 -12.26 12.89 -8.03
CA ASN A 149 -11.15 13.81 -7.74
C ASN A 149 -10.11 13.15 -6.82
N PHE A 150 -10.54 12.36 -5.85
CA PHE A 150 -9.64 11.60 -5.00
C PHE A 150 -8.86 10.54 -5.80
N LYS A 151 -9.54 9.76 -6.64
CA LYS A 151 -8.86 8.80 -7.54
C LYS A 151 -7.85 9.49 -8.45
N LYS A 152 -8.21 10.63 -9.01
CA LYS A 152 -7.29 11.43 -9.82
C LYS A 152 -6.05 11.85 -9.03
N TRP A 153 -6.21 12.26 -7.77
CA TRP A 153 -5.08 12.59 -6.90
C TRP A 153 -4.17 11.37 -6.65
N MET A 154 -4.74 10.20 -6.42
CA MET A 154 -3.95 8.97 -6.29
C MET A 154 -3.14 8.68 -7.56
N LEU A 155 -3.75 8.88 -8.73
CA LEU A 155 -3.10 8.65 -10.02
C LEU A 155 -2.04 9.70 -10.39
N THR A 156 -2.15 10.92 -9.90
CA THR A 156 -1.25 12.02 -10.29
C THR A 156 -0.15 12.32 -9.29
N VAL A 157 -0.37 12.00 -8.01
CA VAL A 157 0.60 12.30 -6.93
C VAL A 157 1.31 11.04 -6.43
N TRP A 158 0.58 9.94 -6.23
CA TRP A 158 1.13 8.74 -5.59
C TRP A 158 1.64 7.70 -6.58
N TYR A 159 0.79 7.30 -7.52
CA TYR A 159 1.13 6.26 -8.48
C TYR A 159 2.42 6.53 -9.27
N PRO A 160 2.68 7.74 -9.80
CA PRO A 160 3.89 7.97 -10.58
C PRO A 160 5.16 7.75 -9.79
N GLY A 161 5.19 8.15 -8.53
CA GLY A 161 6.34 7.92 -7.66
C GLY A 161 6.56 6.44 -7.37
N CYS A 162 5.52 5.74 -6.98
CA CYS A 162 5.60 4.32 -6.66
C CYS A 162 6.05 3.48 -7.87
N ILE A 163 5.45 3.69 -9.04
CA ILE A 163 5.83 2.92 -10.23
C ILE A 163 7.22 3.29 -10.73
N HIS A 164 7.60 4.56 -10.63
CA HIS A 164 8.97 4.99 -10.96
C HIS A 164 10.00 4.29 -10.07
N PHE A 165 9.75 4.21 -8.77
CA PHE A 165 10.63 3.49 -7.85
C PHE A 165 10.74 2.00 -8.22
N LEU A 166 9.64 1.32 -8.48
CA LEU A 166 9.65 -0.09 -8.85
C LEU A 166 10.43 -0.35 -10.14
N ARG A 167 10.24 0.49 -11.15
CA ARG A 167 10.97 0.41 -12.42
C ARG A 167 12.47 0.64 -12.22
N GLY A 168 12.83 1.66 -11.48
CA GLY A 168 14.23 1.95 -11.16
C GLY A 168 14.88 0.85 -10.32
N ARG A 169 14.11 0.28 -9.38
CA ARG A 169 14.57 -0.84 -8.56
C ARG A 169 14.91 -2.07 -9.40
N ASN A 170 14.21 -2.29 -10.50
CA ASN A 170 14.41 -3.41 -11.39
C ASN A 170 15.51 -3.19 -12.44
N GLY A 171 16.21 -2.06 -12.40
CA GLY A 171 17.20 -1.72 -13.42
C GLY A 171 16.61 -1.28 -14.75
N THR A 172 15.31 -1.18 -14.86
CA THR A 172 14.59 -0.79 -16.10
C THR A 172 14.87 0.66 -16.48
N TRP A 173 15.26 1.50 -15.52
CA TRP A 173 15.55 2.91 -15.72
C TRP A 173 16.97 3.22 -15.23
N GLU A 174 17.80 3.70 -16.10
CA GLU A 174 19.23 3.89 -15.86
C GLU A 174 19.56 4.92 -14.76
N ASN A 175 18.66 5.78 -14.41
CA ASN A 175 18.94 6.85 -13.46
C ASN A 175 17.75 7.22 -12.61
N ILE A 176 17.65 6.64 -11.46
CA ILE A 176 17.03 7.34 -10.35
C ILE A 176 18.15 8.16 -9.68
N GLY A 177 18.58 9.23 -10.37
CA GLY A 177 19.44 10.28 -9.88
C GLY A 177 20.53 9.84 -8.91
N ASN A 178 21.62 9.26 -9.38
CA ASN A 178 22.82 8.86 -8.59
C ASN A 178 22.54 8.06 -7.31
N GLN A 179 21.36 7.52 -7.14
CA GLN A 179 20.90 6.96 -5.86
C GLN A 179 21.17 5.47 -5.71
N GLY A 180 21.95 4.89 -6.61
CA GLY A 180 22.29 3.48 -6.51
C GLY A 180 21.12 2.51 -6.66
N GLY A 181 19.93 3.01 -7.05
CA GLY A 181 18.71 2.23 -7.21
C GLY A 181 18.74 1.22 -8.36
N ILE A 182 19.81 1.24 -9.13
CA ILE A 182 20.05 0.34 -10.26
C ILE A 182 20.45 -1.06 -9.79
N ARG A 183 20.87 -1.22 -8.55
CA ARG A 183 21.34 -2.52 -8.05
C ARG A 183 20.19 -3.27 -7.38
N PRO A 184 19.82 -4.45 -7.89
CA PRO A 184 19.00 -5.38 -7.15
C PRO A 184 19.55 -5.52 -5.73
N GLY A 185 18.71 -5.48 -4.71
CA GLY A 185 19.14 -5.58 -3.32
C GLY A 185 19.66 -4.29 -2.67
N HIS A 186 19.79 -3.16 -3.38
CA HIS A 186 20.21 -1.91 -2.76
C HIS A 186 19.18 -1.36 -1.77
N TYR A 187 17.92 -1.37 -2.18
CA TYR A 187 16.79 -1.08 -1.28
C TYR A 187 16.19 -2.39 -0.80
N TRP A 188 16.22 -2.59 0.51
CA TRP A 188 15.75 -3.83 1.11
C TRP A 188 14.23 -3.95 1.05
N SER A 189 13.75 -5.13 1.34
CA SER A 189 12.39 -5.61 1.05
C SER A 189 11.24 -4.64 1.38
N ASN A 190 11.35 -3.85 2.42
CA ASN A 190 10.29 -2.92 2.82
C ASN A 190 9.94 -1.89 1.73
N TRP A 191 10.95 -1.40 1.03
CA TRP A 191 10.78 -0.38 0.00
C TRP A 191 10.03 -0.90 -1.25
N PRO A 192 10.47 -1.99 -1.90
CA PRO A 192 9.73 -2.54 -3.01
C PRO A 192 8.36 -3.08 -2.59
N LEU A 193 8.22 -3.69 -1.41
CA LEU A 193 6.94 -4.20 -0.94
C LEU A 193 5.90 -3.09 -0.75
N CYS A 194 6.22 -1.99 -0.05
CA CYS A 194 5.26 -0.91 0.15
C CYS A 194 4.89 -0.22 -1.16
N ASN A 195 5.82 -0.05 -2.10
CA ASN A 195 5.53 0.55 -3.39
C ASN A 195 4.67 -0.38 -4.28
N ALA A 196 4.93 -1.69 -4.26
CA ALA A 196 4.10 -2.67 -4.96
C ALA A 196 2.68 -2.71 -4.38
N LEU A 197 2.56 -2.73 -3.05
CA LEU A 197 1.27 -2.68 -2.37
C LEU A 197 0.49 -1.39 -2.69
N ALA A 198 1.18 -0.24 -2.75
CA ALA A 198 0.56 1.01 -3.16
C ALA A 198 0.03 0.96 -4.60
N VAL A 199 0.83 0.45 -5.54
CA VAL A 199 0.40 0.30 -6.95
C VAL A 199 -0.80 -0.63 -7.07
N ILE A 200 -0.78 -1.77 -6.39
CA ILE A 200 -1.90 -2.72 -6.34
C ILE A 200 -3.16 -2.05 -5.77
N SER A 201 -3.03 -1.39 -4.62
CA SER A 201 -4.15 -0.73 -3.94
C SER A 201 -4.75 0.41 -4.77
N ILE A 202 -3.92 1.20 -5.46
CA ILE A 202 -4.37 2.25 -6.37
C ILE A 202 -5.08 1.65 -7.59
N GLY A 203 -4.57 0.56 -8.15
CA GLY A 203 -5.22 -0.17 -9.24
C GLY A 203 -6.62 -0.63 -8.84
N ILE A 204 -6.78 -1.22 -7.65
CA ILE A 204 -8.07 -1.65 -7.11
C ILE A 204 -9.01 -0.46 -6.92
N LEU A 205 -8.56 0.60 -6.23
CA LEU A 205 -9.35 1.79 -5.97
C LEU A 205 -9.88 2.45 -7.24
N CYS A 206 -9.03 2.53 -8.27
CA CYS A 206 -9.36 3.18 -9.54
C CYS A 206 -10.07 2.26 -10.53
N ASP A 207 -10.26 0.97 -10.19
CA ASP A 207 -10.74 -0.08 -11.09
C ASP A 207 -9.89 -0.16 -12.38
N ASP A 208 -8.58 0.03 -12.22
CA ASP A 208 -7.60 0.02 -13.31
C ASP A 208 -6.78 -1.28 -13.26
N VAL A 209 -7.22 -2.25 -14.06
CA VAL A 209 -6.58 -3.57 -14.16
C VAL A 209 -5.14 -3.49 -14.65
N PHE A 210 -4.81 -2.49 -15.47
CA PHE A 210 -3.45 -2.28 -15.94
C PHE A 210 -2.52 -1.89 -14.79
N ILE A 211 -2.91 -0.91 -13.97
CA ILE A 211 -2.13 -0.49 -12.78
C ILE A 211 -2.00 -1.65 -11.80
N TYR A 212 -3.11 -2.35 -11.51
CA TYR A 212 -3.10 -3.54 -10.65
C TYR A 212 -2.07 -4.57 -11.12
N ASN A 213 -2.10 -4.90 -12.42
CA ASN A 213 -1.20 -5.89 -12.98
C ASN A 213 0.28 -5.45 -13.02
N GLN A 214 0.58 -4.16 -13.03
CA GLN A 214 1.96 -3.70 -12.88
C GLN A 214 2.54 -4.10 -11.52
N GLY A 215 1.78 -3.90 -10.43
CA GLY A 215 2.19 -4.35 -9.11
C GLY A 215 2.30 -5.87 -9.01
N MET A 216 1.32 -6.59 -9.54
CA MET A 216 1.32 -8.05 -9.55
C MET A 216 2.44 -8.64 -10.41
N SER A 217 2.77 -8.03 -11.54
CA SER A 217 3.90 -8.45 -12.37
C SER A 217 5.22 -8.26 -11.65
N PHE A 218 5.39 -7.14 -10.94
CA PHE A 218 6.58 -6.91 -10.13
C PHE A 218 6.79 -8.02 -9.09
N LEU A 219 5.71 -8.50 -8.47
CA LEU A 219 5.78 -9.54 -7.45
C LEU A 219 5.94 -10.95 -8.00
N LYS A 220 5.28 -11.27 -9.12
CA LYS A 220 5.19 -12.64 -9.64
C LYS A 220 6.29 -13.01 -10.63
N TYR A 221 6.75 -12.04 -11.37
CA TYR A 221 7.66 -12.27 -12.48
C TYR A 221 9.00 -11.59 -12.18
N ASP A 222 9.79 -12.26 -11.38
CA ASP A 222 11.17 -11.90 -11.10
C ASP A 222 12.10 -12.11 -12.30
N GLN A 223 11.65 -12.83 -13.30
CA GLN A 223 12.37 -13.05 -14.55
C GLN A 223 11.60 -12.43 -15.70
N VAL A 224 12.22 -11.48 -16.42
CA VAL A 224 11.82 -11.09 -17.77
C VAL A 224 10.30 -11.04 -17.99
N GLY A 225 9.58 -10.60 -17.00
CA GLY A 225 8.16 -10.33 -17.15
C GLY A 225 8.00 -9.10 -18.01
N THR A 226 8.07 -9.25 -19.33
CA THR A 226 7.67 -8.18 -20.21
C THR A 226 6.19 -8.00 -20.11
N PHE A 227 5.78 -6.90 -19.53
CA PHE A 227 4.40 -6.50 -19.48
C PHE A 227 4.19 -5.37 -20.49
N ARG A 228 3.28 -5.56 -21.43
CA ARG A 228 2.92 -4.51 -22.39
C ARG A 228 1.74 -3.72 -21.90
N ASP A 229 1.83 -2.41 -21.95
CA ASP A 229 0.68 -1.55 -21.77
C ASP A 229 -0.28 -1.76 -22.94
N PRO A 230 -1.49 -2.28 -22.71
CA PRO A 230 -2.43 -2.53 -23.81
C PRO A 230 -2.91 -1.25 -24.50
N ARG A 231 -2.67 -0.06 -23.89
CA ARG A 231 -3.05 1.22 -24.44
C ARG A 231 -2.01 1.80 -25.40
N THR A 232 -0.73 1.53 -25.14
CA THR A 232 0.38 2.11 -25.90
C THR A 232 1.26 1.06 -26.56
N ASP A 233 1.04 -0.22 -26.24
CA ASP A 233 1.92 -1.34 -26.60
C ASP A 233 3.37 -1.20 -26.11
N ASP A 234 3.62 -0.24 -25.20
CA ASP A 234 4.94 -0.06 -24.62
C ASP A 234 5.29 -1.24 -23.72
N LEU A 235 6.53 -1.64 -23.78
CA LEU A 235 7.08 -2.65 -22.88
C LEU A 235 7.24 -2.03 -21.48
N ILE A 236 6.54 -2.59 -20.54
CA ILE A 236 6.83 -2.36 -19.13
C ILE A 236 7.71 -3.51 -18.68
N LEU A 237 9.00 -3.25 -18.64
CA LEU A 237 9.99 -4.26 -18.34
C LEU A 237 10.12 -4.42 -16.83
N ASN A 238 10.08 -5.66 -16.42
CA ASN A 238 10.52 -6.10 -15.11
C ASN A 238 11.80 -6.96 -15.27
N ASP A 239 12.69 -6.48 -16.09
CA ASP A 239 13.82 -7.26 -16.59
C ASP A 239 15.07 -7.20 -15.71
N GLY A 240 15.14 -6.23 -14.84
CA GLY A 240 16.30 -6.06 -13.97
C GLY A 240 16.21 -6.79 -12.64
N CYS A 241 15.05 -7.31 -12.29
CA CYS A 241 14.84 -8.00 -11.03
C CYS A 241 14.54 -9.47 -11.26
N THR A 242 15.49 -10.14 -11.88
CA THR A 242 15.44 -11.60 -12.01
C THR A 242 15.20 -12.32 -10.70
N GLU A 243 15.20 -11.57 -9.60
CA GLU A 243 15.35 -12.14 -8.29
C GLU A 243 14.61 -11.35 -7.23
N PHE A 244 13.43 -10.74 -7.56
CA PHE A 244 12.68 -10.04 -6.53
C PHE A 244 12.45 -10.97 -5.33
N TRP A 245 11.93 -12.17 -5.56
CA TRP A 245 11.75 -13.16 -4.51
C TRP A 245 13.08 -13.71 -4.00
N GLY A 246 14.09 -13.90 -4.82
CA GLY A 246 15.42 -14.29 -4.41
C GLY A 246 16.11 -13.22 -3.55
N ASN A 247 15.82 -11.95 -3.78
CA ASN A 247 16.28 -10.86 -2.90
C ASN A 247 15.40 -10.67 -1.66
N LEU A 248 14.12 -11.01 -1.74
CA LEU A 248 13.19 -10.90 -0.63
C LEU A 248 13.28 -12.10 0.31
N ILE A 249 13.38 -13.29 -0.26
CA ILE A 249 13.41 -14.55 0.46
C ILE A 249 14.68 -15.30 0.10
N VAL A 250 15.66 -15.24 0.98
CA VAL A 250 16.86 -16.06 0.88
C VAL A 250 16.51 -17.48 1.28
N THR A 251 16.66 -18.41 0.36
CA THR A 251 16.49 -19.83 0.70
C THR A 251 17.64 -20.28 1.61
N THR A 252 17.30 -20.98 2.68
CA THR A 252 18.29 -21.65 3.51
C THR A 252 19.06 -22.70 2.69
N SER A 253 20.32 -22.92 3.00
CA SER A 253 21.12 -23.94 2.33
C SER A 253 20.51 -25.34 2.49
N GLU A 254 20.77 -26.24 1.56
CA GLU A 254 20.25 -27.62 1.66
C GLU A 254 20.63 -28.28 2.98
N SER A 255 21.84 -28.00 3.49
CA SER A 255 22.29 -28.53 4.80
C SER A 255 21.49 -28.01 5.99
N GLU A 256 20.96 -26.79 5.91
CA GLU A 256 20.07 -26.23 6.94
C GLU A 256 18.65 -26.78 6.80
N LEU A 257 18.24 -27.17 5.60
CA LEU A 257 16.95 -27.80 5.32
C LEU A 257 16.88 -29.26 5.81
N GLU A 258 17.98 -30.00 5.73
CA GLU A 258 18.05 -31.40 6.13
C GLU A 258 17.90 -31.62 7.67
N THR A 259 18.21 -30.61 8.46
CA THR A 259 18.12 -30.69 9.94
C THR A 259 16.80 -30.15 10.48
N GLY A 260 15.93 -29.56 9.65
CA GLY A 260 14.73 -28.87 10.08
C GLY A 260 13.45 -29.69 9.94
N ALA A 261 12.73 -29.86 11.04
CA ALA A 261 11.38 -30.44 11.08
C ALA A 261 10.32 -29.56 10.31
N TYR A 262 10.74 -28.46 9.68
CA TYR A 262 9.85 -27.41 9.20
C TYR A 262 9.80 -27.26 7.67
N GLY A 263 10.43 -28.14 6.91
CA GLY A 263 10.41 -28.08 5.45
C GLY A 263 11.26 -26.93 4.87
N LYS A 264 10.94 -26.46 3.67
CA LYS A 264 11.65 -25.35 3.02
C LYS A 264 11.27 -24.04 3.68
N LEU A 265 12.17 -23.49 4.47
CA LEU A 265 12.03 -22.17 5.08
C LEU A 265 12.71 -21.12 4.21
N GLY A 266 12.05 -19.99 4.02
CA GLY A 266 12.65 -18.80 3.42
C GLY A 266 12.99 -17.78 4.51
N GLN A 267 14.16 -17.19 4.43
CA GLN A 267 14.55 -16.06 5.28
C GLN A 267 14.25 -14.76 4.56
N MET A 268 13.41 -13.92 5.14
CA MET A 268 13.10 -12.60 4.56
C MET A 268 14.34 -11.68 4.67
N GLN A 269 14.56 -10.88 3.65
CA GLN A 269 15.73 -10.03 3.50
C GLN A 269 16.03 -9.15 4.73
N GLU A 270 15.02 -8.61 5.39
CA GLU A 270 15.19 -7.75 6.56
C GLU A 270 15.10 -8.47 7.91
N SER A 271 14.99 -9.80 7.93
CA SER A 271 14.79 -10.58 9.16
C SER A 271 15.93 -10.46 10.16
N GLY A 272 17.13 -10.16 9.72
CA GLY A 272 18.31 -10.01 10.59
C GLY A 272 18.66 -8.57 10.95
N ARG A 273 17.88 -7.58 10.50
CA ARG A 273 18.20 -6.18 10.71
C ARG A 273 17.80 -5.69 12.10
N ASP A 274 16.52 -5.64 12.37
CA ASP A 274 15.89 -5.34 13.66
C ASP A 274 14.42 -5.74 13.64
N GLY A 275 13.80 -5.82 14.82
CA GLY A 275 12.41 -6.26 14.95
C GLY A 275 11.39 -5.38 14.21
N GLY A 276 11.62 -4.07 14.14
CA GLY A 276 10.72 -3.14 13.47
C GLY A 276 10.71 -3.34 11.94
N HIS A 277 11.88 -3.45 11.31
CA HIS A 277 11.99 -3.69 9.89
C HIS A 277 11.49 -5.08 9.50
N ALA A 278 11.82 -6.11 10.30
CA ALA A 278 11.33 -7.46 10.08
C ALA A 278 9.80 -7.54 10.16
N ALA A 279 9.20 -6.92 11.18
CA ALA A 279 7.75 -6.89 11.35
C ALA A 279 7.05 -6.12 10.21
N MET A 280 7.63 -5.00 9.76
CA MET A 280 7.09 -4.23 8.62
C MET A 280 7.16 -5.05 7.33
N ALA A 281 8.28 -5.71 7.04
CA ALA A 281 8.41 -6.54 5.85
C ALA A 281 7.40 -7.69 5.84
N LEU A 282 7.23 -8.36 6.98
CA LEU A 282 6.25 -9.43 7.13
C LEU A 282 4.82 -8.90 6.95
N GLY A 283 4.48 -7.78 7.59
CA GLY A 283 3.16 -7.15 7.47
C GLY A 283 2.83 -6.79 6.02
N LEU A 284 3.74 -6.09 5.32
CA LEU A 284 3.54 -5.74 3.92
C LEU A 284 3.39 -6.96 3.01
N ALA A 285 4.17 -8.02 3.24
CA ALA A 285 4.06 -9.26 2.46
C ALA A 285 2.71 -9.96 2.70
N VAL A 286 2.22 -9.97 3.93
CA VAL A 286 0.91 -10.52 4.28
C VAL A 286 -0.21 -9.68 3.65
N ASP A 287 -0.14 -8.36 3.73
CA ASP A 287 -1.13 -7.45 3.12
C ASP A 287 -1.22 -7.63 1.60
N ILE A 288 -0.10 -7.90 0.93
CA ILE A 288 -0.08 -8.19 -0.51
C ILE A 288 -0.68 -9.56 -0.81
N ALA A 289 -0.40 -10.56 0.03
CA ALA A 289 -0.85 -11.92 -0.18
C ALA A 289 -2.35 -12.11 0.10
N HIS A 290 -2.91 -11.28 0.93
CA HIS A 290 -4.34 -11.28 1.28
C HIS A 290 -5.19 -10.70 0.17
#